data_43f9b4e1a79517fd9375aaad01377c16
#
_entry.id   43f9b4e1a79517fd9375aaad01377c16
#
_cell.length_a   1.000
_cell.length_b   1.000
_cell.length_c   1.000
_cell.angle_alpha   90.00
_cell.angle_beta   90.00
_cell.angle_gamma   90.00
#
_symmetry.space_group_name_H-M   'P 1'
#
loop_
_entity.id
_entity.type
_entity.pdbx_description
1 polymer ?
#
loop_
_entity_poly.entity_id
_entity_poly.type
_entity_poly.pdbx_seq_one_letter_code
_entity_poly.pdbx_strand_id
1 'polypeptide(L)'
;MIDTATTHFGAPITSVVNNALPDYSFNGDARSTADTITTAALDAQFRGIVGGALTVVQAALPGMREARTGRIVNIGTNLVQNPVVPYHDYTAAKAALLALTRTLAADLGPDNITVNMVSGGLLRTTDASAATPPEIFDAIAASTPLRSVTTPEEFADATLFFLSPWSRAVTGQNLVVDGGLVKD
;
A
#
# COMPACT_ATOMS: atom_id res chain seq x y z
N MET A 1 10.80 -6.82 -15.65
CA MET A 1 9.33 -6.75 -15.46
C MET A 1 8.72 -5.60 -16.27
N ILE A 2 9.03 -4.34 -16.02
CA ILE A 2 8.44 -3.20 -16.79
C ILE A 2 8.76 -3.33 -18.29
N ASP A 3 10.02 -3.53 -18.67
CA ASP A 3 10.43 -3.70 -20.09
C ASP A 3 9.72 -4.90 -20.77
N THR A 4 9.58 -6.01 -20.04
CA THR A 4 8.86 -7.19 -20.53
C THR A 4 7.40 -6.87 -20.80
N ALA A 5 6.73 -6.16 -19.87
CA ALA A 5 5.34 -5.75 -20.03
C ALA A 5 5.19 -4.75 -21.18
N THR A 6 6.05 -3.74 -21.27
CA THR A 6 6.06 -2.75 -22.35
C THR A 6 6.22 -3.43 -23.72
N THR A 7 7.14 -4.38 -23.82
CA THR A 7 7.34 -5.16 -25.04
C THR A 7 6.11 -6.02 -25.38
N HIS A 8 5.53 -6.67 -24.39
CA HIS A 8 4.39 -7.56 -24.58
C HIS A 8 3.12 -6.81 -25.04
N PHE A 9 2.84 -5.67 -24.43
CA PHE A 9 1.64 -4.87 -24.76
C PHE A 9 1.86 -3.86 -25.89
N GLY A 10 3.09 -3.62 -26.32
CA GLY A 10 3.43 -2.65 -27.36
C GLY A 10 3.14 -1.20 -26.96
N ALA A 11 3.05 -0.91 -25.64
CA ALA A 11 2.71 0.38 -25.09
C ALA A 11 3.43 0.61 -23.76
N PRO A 12 3.75 1.87 -23.39
CA PRO A 12 4.36 2.16 -22.09
C PRO A 12 3.41 1.81 -20.93
N ILE A 13 3.98 1.37 -19.83
CA ILE A 13 3.24 1.13 -18.59
C ILE A 13 2.97 2.49 -17.93
N THR A 14 1.70 2.87 -17.86
CA THR A 14 1.24 4.15 -17.29
C THR A 14 0.51 3.99 -15.95
N SER A 15 0.26 2.78 -15.51
CA SER A 15 -0.38 2.47 -14.22
C SER A 15 0.45 1.45 -13.44
N VAL A 16 0.77 1.78 -12.20
CA VAL A 16 1.56 0.93 -11.29
C VAL A 16 0.87 0.82 -9.95
N VAL A 17 0.72 -0.40 -9.46
CA VAL A 17 0.30 -0.69 -8.08
C VAL A 17 1.45 -1.40 -7.35
N ASN A 18 2.03 -0.73 -6.37
CA ASN A 18 3.06 -1.30 -5.50
C ASN A 18 2.38 -2.04 -4.35
N ASN A 19 2.01 -3.29 -4.58
CA ASN A 19 1.34 -4.17 -3.63
C ASN A 19 2.25 -5.26 -3.06
N ALA A 20 3.34 -5.60 -3.74
CA ALA A 20 4.22 -6.69 -3.32
C ALA A 20 4.72 -6.46 -1.89
N LEU A 21 4.53 -7.46 -1.05
CA LEU A 21 5.07 -7.51 0.30
C LEU A 21 6.18 -8.57 0.31
N PRO A 22 7.42 -8.22 0.66
CA PRO A 22 8.47 -9.21 0.83
C PRO A 22 8.13 -10.10 2.02
N ASP A 23 8.59 -11.34 1.97
CA ASP A 23 8.42 -12.41 2.95
C ASP A 23 8.17 -11.91 4.38
N TYR A 24 6.91 -11.81 4.76
CA TYR A 24 6.48 -11.28 6.06
C TYR A 24 5.36 -12.13 6.65
N SER A 25 5.49 -12.44 7.93
CA SER A 25 4.51 -13.23 8.67
C SER A 25 3.71 -12.35 9.64
N PHE A 26 2.40 -12.30 9.43
CA PHE A 26 1.47 -11.66 10.38
C PHE A 26 1.11 -12.66 11.51
N ASN A 27 2.04 -12.85 12.43
CA ASN A 27 2.01 -13.88 13.47
C ASN A 27 1.43 -13.42 14.82
N GLY A 28 0.76 -12.26 14.85
CA GLY A 28 0.04 -11.77 16.04
C GLY A 28 0.93 -11.66 17.28
N ASP A 29 0.61 -12.43 18.30
CA ASP A 29 1.32 -12.39 19.60
C ASP A 29 2.75 -12.98 19.53
N ALA A 30 3.07 -13.76 18.51
CA ALA A 30 4.43 -14.26 18.27
C ALA A 30 5.35 -13.25 17.56
N ARG A 31 4.87 -12.03 17.30
CA ARG A 31 5.68 -10.94 16.69
C ARG A 31 6.86 -10.55 17.59
N SER A 32 7.86 -9.92 16.99
CA SER A 32 8.91 -9.25 17.75
C SER A 32 8.35 -8.08 18.58
N THR A 33 8.78 -8.01 19.84
CA THR A 33 8.46 -6.93 20.77
C THR A 33 9.52 -5.82 20.68
N ALA A 34 9.33 -4.71 21.40
CA ALA A 34 10.31 -3.64 21.47
C ALA A 34 11.70 -4.11 21.96
N ASP A 35 11.73 -5.15 22.81
CA ASP A 35 12.97 -5.71 23.35
C ASP A 35 13.67 -6.67 22.38
N THR A 36 12.96 -7.22 21.40
CA THR A 36 13.47 -8.31 20.54
C THR A 36 13.60 -7.91 19.06
N ILE A 37 12.94 -6.82 18.63
CA ILE A 37 13.07 -6.32 17.27
C ILE A 37 14.52 -5.90 16.96
N THR A 38 15.01 -6.26 15.77
CA THR A 38 16.37 -5.92 15.37
C THR A 38 16.39 -4.86 14.29
N THR A 39 17.48 -4.10 14.19
CA THR A 39 17.72 -3.17 13.07
C THR A 39 17.76 -3.90 11.73
N ALA A 40 18.23 -5.14 11.69
CA ALA A 40 18.23 -5.96 10.49
C ALA A 40 16.82 -6.28 9.98
N ALA A 41 15.85 -6.52 10.88
CA ALA A 41 14.45 -6.72 10.53
C ALA A 41 13.83 -5.43 9.96
N LEU A 42 14.09 -4.28 10.60
CA LEU A 42 13.68 -2.96 10.08
C LEU A 42 14.24 -2.70 8.68
N ASP A 43 15.55 -2.93 8.48
CA ASP A 43 16.24 -2.72 7.21
C ASP A 43 15.68 -3.63 6.10
N ALA A 44 15.35 -4.88 6.44
CA ALA A 44 14.79 -5.83 5.50
C ALA A 44 13.41 -5.36 4.99
N GLN A 45 12.51 -4.95 5.90
CA GLN A 45 11.20 -4.43 5.54
C GLN A 45 11.31 -3.10 4.79
N PHE A 46 12.19 -2.20 5.20
CA PHE A 46 12.41 -0.94 4.50
C PHE A 46 12.91 -1.17 3.06
N ARG A 47 13.89 -2.04 2.87
CA ARG A 47 14.39 -2.39 1.53
C ARG A 47 13.32 -3.04 0.66
N GLY A 48 12.57 -3.98 1.20
CA GLY A 48 11.53 -4.67 0.44
C GLY A 48 10.37 -3.77 0.06
N ILE A 49 9.82 -3.03 1.00
CA ILE A 49 8.63 -2.20 0.81
C ILE A 49 8.98 -0.89 0.10
N VAL A 50 9.88 -0.09 0.67
CA VAL A 50 10.19 1.25 0.17
C VAL A 50 11.13 1.18 -1.03
N GLY A 51 12.21 0.41 -0.93
CA GLY A 51 13.17 0.20 -2.00
C GLY A 51 12.55 -0.50 -3.20
N GLY A 52 11.71 -1.52 -2.96
CA GLY A 52 10.98 -2.23 -4.02
C GLY A 52 10.05 -1.29 -4.78
N ALA A 53 9.22 -0.50 -4.07
CA ALA A 53 8.33 0.47 -4.69
C ALA A 53 9.10 1.51 -5.51
N LEU A 54 10.18 2.08 -4.96
CA LEU A 54 11.02 3.05 -5.67
C LEU A 54 11.62 2.46 -6.95
N THR A 55 12.11 1.24 -6.90
CA THR A 55 12.68 0.54 -8.07
C THR A 55 11.67 0.38 -9.20
N VAL A 56 10.43 -0.02 -8.86
CA VAL A 56 9.35 -0.17 -9.86
C VAL A 56 8.96 1.18 -10.45
N VAL A 57 8.82 2.20 -9.61
CA VAL A 57 8.52 3.58 -10.05
C VAL A 57 9.60 4.07 -11.02
N GLN A 58 10.87 4.00 -10.64
CA GLN A 58 11.98 4.43 -11.49
C GLN A 58 12.02 3.73 -12.85
N ALA A 59 11.71 2.44 -12.88
CA ALA A 59 11.64 1.68 -14.13
C ALA A 59 10.46 2.10 -15.04
N ALA A 60 9.34 2.56 -14.46
CA ALA A 60 8.16 2.98 -15.22
C ALA A 60 8.23 4.46 -15.67
N LEU A 61 8.98 5.31 -14.98
CA LEU A 61 9.02 6.76 -15.23
C LEU A 61 9.32 7.16 -16.67
N PRO A 62 10.29 6.56 -17.39
CA PRO A 62 10.57 6.94 -18.78
C PRO A 62 9.33 6.84 -19.67
N GLY A 63 8.60 5.73 -19.59
CA GLY A 63 7.39 5.51 -20.36
C GLY A 63 6.23 6.42 -19.93
N MET A 64 6.07 6.68 -18.63
CA MET A 64 5.05 7.61 -18.12
C MET A 64 5.31 9.05 -18.59
N ARG A 65 6.56 9.49 -18.58
CA ARG A 65 6.97 10.81 -19.08
C ARG A 65 6.74 10.96 -20.57
N GLU A 66 7.09 9.94 -21.36
CA GLU A 66 6.82 9.91 -22.81
C GLU A 66 5.32 9.99 -23.09
N ALA A 67 4.51 9.20 -22.38
CA ALA A 67 3.05 9.21 -22.49
C ALA A 67 2.38 10.47 -21.91
N ARG A 68 3.12 11.29 -21.17
CA ARG A 68 2.61 12.44 -20.40
C ARG A 68 1.44 12.09 -19.49
N THR A 69 1.47 10.91 -18.93
CA THR A 69 0.47 10.43 -17.98
C THR A 69 1.02 9.27 -17.15
N GLY A 70 0.71 9.26 -15.86
CA GLY A 70 1.07 8.17 -14.97
C GLY A 70 0.16 8.13 -13.74
N ARG A 71 -0.11 6.93 -13.26
CA ARG A 71 -0.88 6.66 -12.04
C ARG A 71 -0.12 5.64 -11.21
N ILE A 72 0.32 6.06 -10.04
CA ILE A 72 1.05 5.20 -9.10
C ILE A 72 0.24 5.10 -7.83
N VAL A 73 -0.06 3.86 -7.41
CA VAL A 73 -0.75 3.57 -6.16
C VAL A 73 0.13 2.68 -5.30
N ASN A 74 0.47 3.17 -4.11
CA ASN A 74 1.17 2.39 -3.10
C ASN A 74 0.16 1.77 -2.12
N ILE A 75 0.33 0.49 -1.79
CA ILE A 75 -0.54 -0.17 -0.81
C ILE A 75 0.03 0.01 0.59
N GLY A 76 -0.74 0.72 1.40
CA GLY A 76 -0.44 1.05 2.79
C GLY A 76 -1.14 0.15 3.81
N THR A 77 -1.19 0.62 5.04
CA THR A 77 -1.88 -0.04 6.16
C THR A 77 -2.42 1.01 7.14
N ASN A 78 -3.59 0.77 7.71
CA ASN A 78 -4.15 1.58 8.78
C ASN A 78 -3.40 1.45 10.12
N LEU A 79 -2.48 0.47 10.23
CA LEU A 79 -1.61 0.33 11.40
C LEU A 79 -0.66 1.53 11.59
N VAL A 80 -0.45 2.35 10.54
CA VAL A 80 0.31 3.60 10.66
C VAL A 80 -0.43 4.58 11.56
N GLN A 81 -1.75 4.65 11.47
CA GLN A 81 -2.58 5.56 12.29
C GLN A 81 -3.04 4.89 13.60
N ASN A 82 -3.37 3.58 13.54
CA ASN A 82 -3.91 2.84 14.69
C ASN A 82 -3.21 1.48 14.83
N PRO A 83 -2.05 1.41 15.51
CA PRO A 83 -1.22 0.22 15.61
C PRO A 83 -1.78 -0.80 16.62
N VAL A 84 -2.99 -1.31 16.38
CA VAL A 84 -3.66 -2.30 17.26
C VAL A 84 -2.85 -3.59 17.42
N VAL A 85 -2.04 -3.95 16.42
CA VAL A 85 -1.00 -4.97 16.50
C VAL A 85 0.33 -4.31 16.13
N PRO A 86 1.25 -4.14 17.10
CA PRO A 86 2.47 -3.37 16.88
C PRO A 86 3.55 -4.19 16.15
N TYR A 87 3.39 -4.37 14.85
CA TYR A 87 4.41 -4.87 13.94
C TYR A 87 5.40 -3.75 13.63
N HIS A 88 6.44 -3.60 14.44
CA HIS A 88 7.33 -2.45 14.45
C HIS A 88 8.02 -2.20 13.10
N ASP A 89 8.59 -3.23 12.49
CA ASP A 89 9.32 -3.19 11.23
C ASP A 89 8.39 -2.91 10.04
N TYR A 90 7.30 -3.66 9.94
CA TYR A 90 6.30 -3.50 8.89
C TYR A 90 5.65 -2.11 8.93
N THR A 91 5.15 -1.69 10.09
CA THR A 91 4.47 -0.41 10.24
C THR A 91 5.40 0.77 9.98
N ALA A 92 6.65 0.70 10.47
CA ALA A 92 7.66 1.72 10.18
C ALA A 92 7.96 1.84 8.68
N ALA A 93 8.12 0.71 7.98
CA ALA A 93 8.35 0.70 6.53
C ALA A 93 7.13 1.23 5.74
N LYS A 94 5.90 0.91 6.17
CA LYS A 94 4.68 1.44 5.54
C LYS A 94 4.50 2.94 5.80
N ALA A 95 4.88 3.45 6.97
CA ALA A 95 4.94 4.89 7.25
C ALA A 95 5.97 5.60 6.36
N ALA A 96 7.14 5.00 6.17
CA ALA A 96 8.14 5.52 5.25
C ALA A 96 7.66 5.53 3.79
N LEU A 97 6.90 4.49 3.36
CA LEU A 97 6.28 4.45 2.04
C LEU A 97 5.23 5.57 1.86
N LEU A 98 4.49 5.93 2.92
CA LEU A 98 3.58 7.09 2.89
C LEU A 98 4.35 8.40 2.69
N ALA A 99 5.46 8.58 3.38
CA ALA A 99 6.33 9.75 3.18
C ALA A 99 6.88 9.79 1.74
N LEU A 100 7.34 8.64 1.20
CA LEU A 100 7.80 8.53 -0.18
C LEU A 100 6.67 8.84 -1.18
N THR A 101 5.44 8.39 -0.93
CA THR A 101 4.26 8.72 -1.74
C THR A 101 4.09 10.23 -1.90
N ARG A 102 4.21 10.99 -0.81
CA ARG A 102 4.05 12.45 -0.81
C ARG A 102 5.20 13.17 -1.53
N THR A 103 6.43 12.74 -1.33
CA THR A 103 7.58 13.34 -2.00
C THR A 103 7.59 13.06 -3.50
N LEU A 104 7.28 11.82 -3.91
CA LEU A 104 7.12 11.48 -5.32
C LEU A 104 5.96 12.23 -5.97
N ALA A 105 4.84 12.44 -5.26
CA ALA A 105 3.72 13.22 -5.77
C ALA A 105 4.10 14.67 -6.09
N ALA A 106 4.94 15.28 -5.23
CA ALA A 106 5.45 16.63 -5.44
C ALA A 106 6.43 16.70 -6.62
N ASP A 107 7.32 15.72 -6.74
CA ASP A 107 8.35 15.66 -7.77
C ASP A 107 7.76 15.36 -9.17
N LEU A 108 6.80 14.44 -9.26
CA LEU A 108 6.28 13.92 -10.51
C LEU A 108 5.01 14.65 -11.01
N GLY A 109 4.42 15.51 -10.21
CA GLY A 109 3.23 16.29 -10.58
C GLY A 109 3.39 17.09 -11.88
N PRO A 110 4.53 17.78 -12.11
CA PRO A 110 4.78 18.50 -13.37
C PRO A 110 4.74 17.61 -14.63
N ASP A 111 4.99 16.31 -14.49
CA ASP A 111 4.93 15.32 -15.56
C ASP A 111 3.51 14.74 -15.78
N ASN A 112 2.48 15.25 -15.08
CA ASN A 112 1.13 14.71 -15.05
C ASN A 112 1.06 13.26 -14.50
N ILE A 113 1.93 12.95 -13.56
CA ILE A 113 1.98 11.65 -12.86
C ILE A 113 1.46 11.87 -11.45
N THR A 114 0.42 11.11 -11.06
CA THR A 114 -0.10 11.12 -9.70
C THR A 114 0.44 9.95 -8.90
N VAL A 115 0.72 10.19 -7.63
CA VAL A 115 1.19 9.16 -6.68
C VAL A 115 0.33 9.23 -5.44
N ASN A 116 -0.41 8.17 -5.15
CA ASN A 116 -1.30 8.09 -3.99
C ASN A 116 -1.09 6.77 -3.23
N MET A 117 -1.66 6.68 -2.06
CA MET A 117 -1.66 5.48 -1.24
C MET A 117 -3.10 5.07 -0.91
N VAL A 118 -3.35 3.76 -0.90
CA VAL A 118 -4.55 3.15 -0.32
C VAL A 118 -4.11 2.30 0.85
N SER A 119 -4.63 2.60 2.05
CA SER A 119 -4.27 1.91 3.29
C SER A 119 -5.44 1.05 3.77
N GLY A 120 -5.21 -0.27 3.83
CA GLY A 120 -6.19 -1.21 4.34
C GLY A 120 -6.02 -1.51 5.82
N GLY A 121 -7.11 -1.96 6.44
CA GLY A 121 -7.08 -2.72 7.68
C GLY A 121 -6.86 -4.21 7.39
N LEU A 122 -7.32 -5.06 8.31
CA LEU A 122 -7.44 -6.49 8.05
C LEU A 122 -8.46 -6.72 6.93
N LEU A 123 -8.08 -7.45 5.88
CA LEU A 123 -8.98 -7.81 4.77
C LEU A 123 -9.49 -9.24 4.94
N ARG A 124 -10.74 -9.49 4.59
CA ARG A 124 -11.38 -10.82 4.67
C ARG A 124 -11.61 -11.37 3.25
N THR A 125 -10.84 -12.36 2.73
CA THR A 125 -9.65 -13.03 3.26
C THR A 125 -8.52 -12.90 2.24
N THR A 126 -7.31 -12.73 2.71
CA THR A 126 -6.09 -12.75 1.89
C THR A 126 -5.12 -13.77 2.48
N ASP A 127 -4.03 -14.11 1.79
CA ASP A 127 -2.96 -14.95 2.34
C ASP A 127 -2.42 -14.37 3.66
N ALA A 128 -2.31 -13.05 3.75
CA ALA A 128 -1.86 -12.35 4.96
C ALA A 128 -2.82 -12.51 6.15
N SER A 129 -4.10 -12.72 5.90
CA SER A 129 -5.14 -12.85 6.92
C SER A 129 -5.69 -14.28 7.07
N ALA A 130 -5.18 -15.25 6.29
CA ALA A 130 -5.70 -16.62 6.26
C ALA A 130 -5.65 -17.34 7.62
N ALA A 131 -4.65 -17.02 8.45
CA ALA A 131 -4.49 -17.59 9.78
C ALA A 131 -5.28 -16.83 10.87
N THR A 132 -6.02 -15.76 10.52
CA THR A 132 -6.76 -14.96 11.51
C THR A 132 -8.02 -15.71 11.95
N PRO A 133 -8.22 -15.91 13.26
CA PRO A 133 -9.42 -16.55 13.78
C PRO A 133 -10.70 -15.78 13.42
N PRO A 134 -11.85 -16.47 13.20
CA PRO A 134 -13.12 -15.84 12.89
C PRO A 134 -13.55 -14.75 13.89
N GLU A 135 -13.28 -14.98 15.18
CA GLU A 135 -13.62 -14.08 16.28
C GLU A 135 -12.96 -12.72 16.17
N ILE A 136 -11.76 -12.66 15.56
CA ILE A 136 -11.03 -11.40 15.32
C ILE A 136 -11.74 -10.61 14.21
N PHE A 137 -12.17 -11.27 13.14
CA PHE A 137 -12.97 -10.60 12.10
C PHE A 137 -14.29 -10.06 12.66
N ASP A 138 -14.97 -10.82 13.51
CA ASP A 138 -16.23 -10.41 14.11
C ASP A 138 -16.03 -9.22 15.08
N ALA A 139 -14.96 -9.23 15.87
CA ALA A 139 -14.59 -8.13 16.76
C ALA A 139 -14.27 -6.83 15.97
N ILE A 140 -13.54 -6.96 14.85
CA ILE A 140 -13.25 -5.82 13.97
C ILE A 140 -14.54 -5.31 13.32
N ALA A 141 -15.37 -6.18 12.77
CA ALA A 141 -16.66 -5.80 12.20
C ALA A 141 -17.53 -5.06 13.23
N ALA A 142 -17.57 -5.53 14.47
CA ALA A 142 -18.32 -4.87 15.55
C ALA A 142 -17.80 -3.48 15.90
N SER A 143 -16.52 -3.20 15.66
CA SER A 143 -15.87 -1.91 15.95
C SER A 143 -15.88 -0.93 14.78
N THR A 144 -16.16 -1.38 13.54
CA THR A 144 -16.25 -0.50 12.38
C THR A 144 -17.63 0.16 12.25
N PRO A 145 -17.72 1.39 11.76
CA PRO A 145 -19.00 2.02 11.41
C PRO A 145 -19.82 1.23 10.40
N LEU A 146 -19.19 0.62 9.38
CA LEU A 146 -19.90 -0.17 8.36
C LEU A 146 -20.29 -1.58 8.84
N ARG A 147 -19.90 -1.96 10.09
CA ARG A 147 -20.21 -3.27 10.69
C ARG A 147 -19.75 -4.46 9.85
N SER A 148 -18.71 -4.26 9.08
CA SER A 148 -18.10 -5.28 8.22
C SER A 148 -16.58 -5.19 8.24
N VAL A 149 -15.92 -6.27 7.86
CA VAL A 149 -14.50 -6.28 7.54
C VAL A 149 -14.38 -6.13 6.02
N THR A 150 -13.56 -5.18 5.59
CA THR A 150 -13.33 -4.89 4.16
C THR A 150 -12.86 -6.14 3.42
N THR A 151 -13.42 -6.38 2.24
CA THR A 151 -12.97 -7.45 1.33
C THR A 151 -11.87 -6.97 0.38
N PRO A 152 -11.12 -7.90 -0.25
CA PRO A 152 -10.15 -7.54 -1.29
C PRO A 152 -10.79 -6.77 -2.46
N GLU A 153 -12.01 -7.09 -2.85
CA GLU A 153 -12.75 -6.44 -3.92
C GLU A 153 -13.08 -4.99 -3.55
N GLU A 154 -13.62 -4.74 -2.36
CA GLU A 154 -13.92 -3.39 -1.87
C GLU A 154 -12.64 -2.53 -1.74
N PHE A 155 -11.53 -3.14 -1.36
CA PHE A 155 -10.23 -2.47 -1.33
C PHE A 155 -9.71 -2.16 -2.73
N ALA A 156 -9.92 -3.07 -3.69
CA ALA A 156 -9.54 -2.87 -5.09
C ALA A 156 -10.33 -1.73 -5.74
N ASP A 157 -11.61 -1.54 -5.41
CA ASP A 157 -12.44 -0.44 -5.93
C ASP A 157 -11.82 0.93 -5.62
N ALA A 158 -11.32 1.13 -4.41
CA ALA A 158 -10.61 2.36 -4.03
C ALA A 158 -9.28 2.51 -4.78
N THR A 159 -8.57 1.43 -5.04
CA THR A 159 -7.35 1.41 -5.85
C THR A 159 -7.65 1.79 -7.30
N LEU A 160 -8.72 1.23 -7.88
CA LEU A 160 -9.19 1.55 -9.23
C LEU A 160 -9.59 3.02 -9.38
N PHE A 161 -10.18 3.63 -8.34
CA PHE A 161 -10.45 5.07 -8.34
C PHE A 161 -9.17 5.87 -8.60
N PHE A 162 -8.06 5.59 -7.91
CA PHE A 162 -6.80 6.31 -8.11
C PHE A 162 -6.14 6.01 -9.46
N LEU A 163 -6.40 4.88 -10.08
CA LEU A 163 -5.92 4.52 -11.41
C LEU A 163 -6.80 5.13 -12.53
N SER A 164 -8.00 5.60 -12.20
CA SER A 164 -8.97 6.13 -13.14
C SER A 164 -8.76 7.63 -13.43
N PRO A 165 -9.35 8.16 -14.53
CA PRO A 165 -9.35 9.60 -14.80
C PRO A 165 -10.11 10.43 -13.75
N TRP A 166 -10.93 9.81 -12.90
CA TRP A 166 -11.70 10.51 -11.86
C TRP A 166 -10.81 11.10 -10.76
N SER A 167 -9.64 10.53 -10.55
CA SER A 167 -8.65 11.01 -9.57
C SER A 167 -7.60 11.96 -10.16
N ARG A 168 -7.79 12.51 -11.38
CA ARG A 168 -6.77 13.31 -12.09
C ARG A 168 -6.26 14.53 -11.32
N ALA A 169 -7.00 15.03 -10.36
CA ALA A 169 -6.63 16.16 -9.50
C ALA A 169 -6.21 15.71 -8.08
N VAL A 170 -6.01 14.41 -7.86
CA VAL A 170 -5.68 13.84 -6.55
C VAL A 170 -4.28 13.24 -6.60
N THR A 171 -3.36 13.79 -5.80
CA THR A 171 -2.00 13.27 -5.66
C THR A 171 -1.48 13.52 -4.25
N GLY A 172 -0.56 12.68 -3.78
CA GLY A 172 0.03 12.75 -2.44
C GLY A 172 -0.91 12.34 -1.30
N GLN A 173 -2.07 11.75 -1.61
CA GLN A 173 -3.08 11.41 -0.62
C GLN A 173 -2.93 9.96 -0.13
N ASN A 174 -3.39 9.74 1.10
CA ASN A 174 -3.61 8.42 1.67
C ASN A 174 -5.11 8.24 1.93
N LEU A 175 -5.71 7.25 1.30
CA LEU A 175 -7.10 6.88 1.54
C LEU A 175 -7.14 5.62 2.40
N VAL A 176 -7.71 5.73 3.58
CA VAL A 176 -7.93 4.57 4.46
C VAL A 176 -9.23 3.87 4.06
N VAL A 177 -9.15 2.55 3.82
CA VAL A 177 -10.26 1.69 3.40
C VAL A 177 -10.34 0.52 4.37
N ASP A 178 -11.08 0.72 5.47
CA ASP A 178 -11.16 -0.22 6.61
C ASP A 178 -12.54 -0.22 7.29
N GLY A 179 -13.60 0.17 6.57
CA GLY A 179 -14.94 0.25 7.11
C GLY A 179 -15.15 1.43 8.08
N GLY A 180 -14.20 2.39 8.12
CA GLY A 180 -14.22 3.56 8.97
C GLY A 180 -13.70 3.30 10.39
N LEU A 181 -12.92 2.24 10.58
CA LEU A 181 -12.25 1.93 11.84
C LEU A 181 -11.28 3.07 12.22
N VAL A 182 -10.48 3.51 11.26
CA VAL A 182 -9.61 4.68 11.39
C VAL A 182 -10.25 5.87 10.67
N LYS A 183 -10.18 7.05 11.29
CA LYS A 183 -10.61 8.33 10.72
C LYS A 183 -9.43 9.29 10.83
N ASP A 184 -8.92 9.76 9.70
CA ASP A 184 -7.88 10.79 9.60
C ASP A 184 -8.50 12.18 9.66
#